data_3b2c04f5e710f4adcc63fbb8d9dcd1fc
#
_entry.id   3b2c04f5e710f4adcc63fbb8d9dcd1fc
#
_cell.length_a   1.000
_cell.length_b   1.000
_cell.length_c   1.000
_cell.angle_alpha   90.00
_cell.angle_beta   90.00
_cell.angle_gamma   90.00
#
_symmetry.space_group_name_H-M   'P 1'
#
loop_
_entity.id
_entity.type
_entity.pdbx_description
1 polymer ?
#
loop_
_entity_poly.entity_id
_entity_poly.type
_entity_poly.pdbx_seq_one_letter_code
_entity_poly.pdbx_strand_id
1 'polypeptide(L)'
;MADLRRPAPFRYRPPGARRLAIIVVLVTSMIITLLGRLYYVQLLDPHKPVQTAGQLHEGIIVVPAPRGLIVDTHGRPLVQNTSAQEITVDRETLQGLLDNGDAVLAKLADLLGTTAAQLAREITPCSSTVSQPCWTGEPYQPVPVTSSASERAVLAIGEHREDYPGVAVQTVTMPEYPYGSLAAHLLGYTGQITEADKKADSNLVDADTIGRTGLEAQYDSVLRGVDGEQVLQLNPQGYAVGSGTYVAPQQGDTLVTSLDLNLQKVAERSLAQQISDSRKAGKPATSGAVVVMDPNSGRIIAAASYPTYDPQLFVGGISQADYAKLTAAGANDPLLGRAIAGQYAPGSTFKLITSSSLVMHHEINTTSLYSCPGSVTIDGRVKTNYDSEVLGDINLRNALGYSCDTFFYRPEANEYYADQARIAQGDKAHEWLQRMAAAYGVGSKPGIDLPADEQATGSYADRETRMARWTANKTTYCAEAKSGYKNVANATDRAYLTQLASENCTDGWRYRAGDNADMAIGQGETTLSPLQLAVAYSAMFNGGKIYAPTIGRAVQHANGKLDRT
;
A
#
# COMPACT_ATOMS: atom_id res chain seq x y z
N MET A 1 -34.12 99.59 26.12
CA MET A 1 -33.25 99.09 27.20
C MET A 1 -33.30 97.61 27.17
N ALA A 2 -32.35 96.92 26.50
CA ALA A 2 -32.23 95.48 26.39
C ALA A 2 -31.00 95.03 27.20
N ASP A 3 -31.27 94.18 28.13
CA ASP A 3 -30.29 93.67 29.11
C ASP A 3 -29.47 92.57 28.52
N LEU A 4 -28.18 92.76 28.26
CA LEU A 4 -27.24 91.85 27.72
C LEU A 4 -26.64 90.99 28.87
N ARG A 5 -27.19 89.81 29.14
CA ARG A 5 -26.59 88.84 30.05
C ARG A 5 -25.37 88.18 29.41
N ARG A 6 -24.21 88.34 30.02
CA ARG A 6 -22.95 87.66 29.66
C ARG A 6 -23.04 86.15 29.99
N PRO A 7 -22.56 85.24 29.10
CA PRO A 7 -22.49 83.79 29.41
C PRO A 7 -21.40 83.56 30.50
N ALA A 8 -21.70 82.60 31.39
CA ALA A 8 -20.82 82.18 32.46
C ALA A 8 -19.59 81.39 31.92
N PRO A 9 -18.41 81.54 32.56
CA PRO A 9 -17.20 80.84 32.10
C PRO A 9 -17.29 79.37 32.34
N PHE A 10 -16.94 78.57 31.27
CA PHE A 10 -16.80 77.12 31.30
C PHE A 10 -15.73 76.71 32.34
N ARG A 11 -16.11 76.13 33.47
CA ARG A 11 -15.17 75.55 34.43
C ARG A 11 -14.71 74.16 33.90
N TYR A 12 -13.49 74.05 33.41
CA TYR A 12 -12.79 72.80 33.13
C TYR A 12 -12.61 72.07 34.46
N ARG A 13 -13.28 70.91 34.60
CA ARG A 13 -12.99 69.95 35.68
C ARG A 13 -11.90 69.01 35.18
N PRO A 14 -10.73 68.94 35.81
CA PRO A 14 -9.71 67.95 35.41
C PRO A 14 -10.25 66.53 35.61
N PRO A 15 -9.94 65.58 34.71
CA PRO A 15 -10.33 64.17 34.87
C PRO A 15 -9.79 63.69 36.21
N GLY A 16 -10.68 63.10 37.04
CA GLY A 16 -10.33 62.69 38.40
C GLY A 16 -9.08 61.82 38.42
N ALA A 17 -8.19 62.09 39.38
CA ALA A 17 -6.89 61.37 39.49
C ALA A 17 -6.94 59.87 39.38
N ARG A 18 -8.07 59.25 39.75
CA ARG A 18 -8.31 57.81 39.57
C ARG A 18 -8.40 57.40 38.10
N ARG A 19 -9.02 58.18 37.23
CA ARG A 19 -9.11 57.83 35.77
C ARG A 19 -7.75 57.97 35.10
N LEU A 20 -6.98 58.98 35.48
CA LEU A 20 -5.61 59.14 34.99
C LEU A 20 -4.70 57.99 35.45
N ALA A 21 -4.81 57.59 36.72
CA ALA A 21 -4.06 56.47 37.27
C ALA A 21 -4.39 55.18 36.55
N ILE A 22 -5.67 54.88 36.22
CA ILE A 22 -6.09 53.68 35.45
C ILE A 22 -5.48 53.72 34.05
N ILE A 23 -5.50 54.86 33.36
CA ILE A 23 -4.92 54.98 32.02
C ILE A 23 -3.40 54.77 32.08
N VAL A 24 -2.72 55.36 33.06
CA VAL A 24 -1.27 55.17 33.24
C VAL A 24 -0.93 53.72 33.52
N VAL A 25 -1.70 53.00 34.36
CA VAL A 25 -1.48 51.56 34.63
C VAL A 25 -1.70 50.73 33.37
N LEU A 26 -2.75 51.00 32.59
CA LEU A 26 -3.02 50.28 31.32
C LEU A 26 -1.91 50.51 30.29
N VAL A 27 -1.48 51.75 30.09
CA VAL A 27 -0.40 52.08 29.15
C VAL A 27 0.93 51.46 29.60
N THR A 28 1.24 51.55 30.92
CA THR A 28 2.46 50.95 31.47
C THR A 28 2.44 49.42 31.34
N SER A 29 1.31 48.78 31.63
CA SER A 29 1.13 47.34 31.43
C SER A 29 1.32 46.94 29.96
N MET A 30 0.75 47.69 29.02
CA MET A 30 0.91 47.46 27.58
C MET A 30 2.37 47.61 27.13
N ILE A 31 3.06 48.64 27.63
CA ILE A 31 4.50 48.86 27.35
C ILE A 31 5.34 47.73 27.92
N ILE A 32 5.08 47.29 29.15
CA ILE A 32 5.80 46.16 29.78
C ILE A 32 5.56 44.87 28.97
N THR A 33 4.33 44.63 28.53
CA THR A 33 4.01 43.46 27.69
C THR A 33 4.73 43.50 26.33
N LEU A 34 4.77 44.66 25.68
CA LEU A 34 5.50 44.86 24.42
C LEU A 34 7.01 44.70 24.60
N LEU A 35 7.59 45.28 25.68
CA LEU A 35 9.01 45.10 25.98
C LEU A 35 9.34 43.64 26.33
N GLY A 36 8.49 42.97 27.10
CA GLY A 36 8.63 41.55 27.40
C GLY A 36 8.55 40.70 26.15
N ARG A 37 7.65 41.02 25.22
CA ARG A 37 7.55 40.33 23.93
C ARG A 37 8.76 40.61 23.05
N LEU A 38 9.24 41.84 23.02
CA LEU A 38 10.45 42.22 22.28
C LEU A 38 11.69 41.52 22.84
N TYR A 39 11.84 41.46 24.17
CA TYR A 39 12.89 40.74 24.86
C TYR A 39 12.86 39.22 24.52
N TYR A 40 11.66 38.63 24.58
CA TYR A 40 11.46 37.21 24.20
C TYR A 40 11.90 36.95 22.78
N VAL A 41 11.44 37.78 21.82
CA VAL A 41 11.71 37.57 20.37
C VAL A 41 13.19 37.83 20.04
N GLN A 42 13.85 38.81 20.71
CA GLN A 42 15.24 39.18 20.37
C GLN A 42 16.31 38.36 21.09
N LEU A 43 16.03 37.86 22.32
CA LEU A 43 17.05 37.21 23.14
C LEU A 43 16.79 35.74 23.47
N LEU A 44 15.51 35.33 23.53
CA LEU A 44 15.16 33.94 23.86
C LEU A 44 14.80 33.09 22.62
N ASP A 45 14.32 33.70 21.54
CA ASP A 45 14.00 33.02 20.29
C ASP A 45 14.48 33.85 19.08
N PRO A 46 15.79 34.14 18.98
CA PRO A 46 16.33 35.03 17.96
C PRO A 46 16.25 34.48 16.54
N HIS A 47 16.03 33.16 16.39
CA HIS A 47 16.01 32.51 15.07
C HIS A 47 14.66 32.61 14.35
N LYS A 48 13.54 32.66 15.06
CA LYS A 48 12.21 32.74 14.43
C LYS A 48 11.92 34.05 13.68
N PRO A 49 12.22 35.24 14.22
CA PRO A 49 12.00 36.47 13.46
C PRO A 49 12.92 36.65 12.27
N VAL A 50 14.15 36.13 12.36
CA VAL A 50 15.10 36.17 11.24
C VAL A 50 14.64 35.22 10.14
N GLN A 51 14.19 34.02 10.47
CA GLN A 51 13.59 33.08 9.50
C GLN A 51 12.31 33.65 8.87
N THR A 52 11.40 34.21 9.67
CA THR A 52 10.16 34.79 9.15
C THR A 52 10.41 36.07 8.32
N ALA A 53 11.40 36.88 8.67
CA ALA A 53 11.76 38.09 7.90
C ALA A 53 12.54 37.73 6.61
N GLY A 54 13.38 36.69 6.65
CA GLY A 54 14.04 36.15 5.46
C GLY A 54 13.04 35.45 4.50
N GLN A 55 12.10 34.73 5.03
CA GLN A 55 11.04 34.06 4.24
C GLN A 55 10.07 35.03 3.55
N LEU A 56 9.94 36.27 4.03
CA LEU A 56 9.08 37.31 3.41
C LEU A 56 9.64 37.84 2.08
N HIS A 57 10.92 37.58 1.80
CA HIS A 57 11.61 38.08 0.59
C HIS A 57 12.34 36.97 -0.18
N GLU A 58 12.29 35.72 0.28
CA GLU A 58 12.89 34.57 -0.37
C GLU A 58 11.83 33.51 -0.63
N GLY A 59 11.79 33.03 -1.84
CA GLY A 59 11.04 31.84 -2.24
C GLY A 59 11.99 30.65 -2.32
N ILE A 60 11.52 29.47 -1.94
CA ILE A 60 12.29 28.23 -2.04
C ILE A 60 11.61 27.34 -3.08
N ILE A 61 12.35 26.95 -4.10
CA ILE A 61 11.96 25.88 -5.00
C ILE A 61 12.70 24.62 -4.54
N VAL A 62 11.95 23.60 -4.19
CA VAL A 62 12.51 22.27 -3.90
C VAL A 62 12.97 21.64 -5.21
N VAL A 63 14.20 21.11 -5.21
CA VAL A 63 14.79 20.37 -6.33
C VAL A 63 14.77 18.89 -5.94
N PRO A 64 13.86 18.08 -6.48
CA PRO A 64 13.70 16.68 -6.09
C PRO A 64 15.00 15.89 -6.24
N ALA A 65 15.32 15.08 -5.24
CA ALA A 65 16.48 14.20 -5.29
C ALA A 65 16.24 13.06 -6.29
N PRO A 66 17.28 12.67 -7.06
CA PRO A 66 17.23 11.40 -7.79
C PRO A 66 17.01 10.26 -6.81
N ARG A 67 16.03 9.41 -7.10
CA ARG A 67 15.70 8.28 -6.24
C ARG A 67 16.83 7.24 -6.23
N GLY A 68 16.99 6.51 -5.14
CA GLY A 68 17.90 5.38 -5.04
C GLY A 68 17.50 4.25 -6.01
N LEU A 69 18.43 3.41 -6.35
CA LEU A 69 18.20 2.28 -7.26
C LEU A 69 17.67 1.07 -6.46
N ILE A 70 16.88 0.22 -7.12
CA ILE A 70 16.59 -1.12 -6.62
C ILE A 70 17.28 -2.11 -7.56
N VAL A 71 18.19 -2.92 -7.02
CA VAL A 71 18.97 -3.86 -7.82
C VAL A 71 18.74 -5.30 -7.38
N ASP A 72 18.92 -6.23 -8.29
CA ASP A 72 18.85 -7.65 -8.00
C ASP A 72 20.07 -8.14 -7.23
N THR A 73 20.11 -9.44 -6.90
CA THR A 73 21.21 -10.06 -6.14
C THR A 73 22.58 -9.99 -6.84
N HIS A 74 22.61 -9.66 -8.14
CA HIS A 74 23.81 -9.51 -8.97
C HIS A 74 24.13 -8.04 -9.30
N GLY A 75 23.39 -7.08 -8.73
CA GLY A 75 23.58 -5.66 -8.97
C GLY A 75 22.95 -5.16 -10.28
N ARG A 76 22.10 -5.93 -10.95
CA ARG A 76 21.38 -5.49 -12.15
C ARG A 76 20.18 -4.64 -11.73
N PRO A 77 19.98 -3.45 -12.32
CA PRO A 77 18.90 -2.55 -11.92
C PRO A 77 17.53 -3.15 -12.26
N LEU A 78 16.67 -3.24 -11.25
CA LEU A 78 15.25 -3.56 -11.37
C LEU A 78 14.43 -2.28 -11.47
N VAL A 79 14.86 -1.24 -10.75
CA VAL A 79 14.38 0.13 -10.87
C VAL A 79 15.61 1.02 -10.98
N GLN A 80 15.61 1.92 -11.94
CA GLN A 80 16.69 2.87 -12.18
C GLN A 80 16.11 4.26 -12.44
N ASN A 81 16.98 5.25 -12.61
CA ASN A 81 16.58 6.60 -12.99
C ASN A 81 16.81 6.83 -14.48
N THR A 82 15.88 7.52 -15.11
CA THR A 82 16.00 8.03 -16.46
C THR A 82 15.77 9.52 -16.51
N SER A 83 16.30 10.19 -17.53
CA SER A 83 16.03 11.60 -17.77
C SER A 83 14.77 11.74 -18.60
N ALA A 84 13.81 12.51 -18.11
CA ALA A 84 12.59 12.87 -18.84
C ALA A 84 12.56 14.39 -19.12
N GLN A 85 11.85 14.77 -20.16
CA GLN A 85 11.62 16.19 -20.49
C GLN A 85 10.25 16.56 -19.91
N GLU A 86 10.26 17.45 -18.94
CA GLU A 86 9.07 18.02 -18.32
C GLU A 86 8.76 19.37 -18.96
N ILE A 87 7.48 19.63 -19.23
CA ILE A 87 7.03 20.94 -19.67
C ILE A 87 6.38 21.64 -18.50
N THR A 88 6.85 22.83 -18.20
CA THR A 88 6.32 23.69 -17.15
C THR A 88 5.73 24.97 -17.72
N VAL A 89 4.80 25.55 -17.00
CA VAL A 89 4.13 26.82 -17.35
C VAL A 89 4.35 27.83 -16.22
N ASP A 90 4.93 28.97 -16.56
CA ASP A 90 5.01 30.13 -15.68
C ASP A 90 3.72 30.93 -15.76
N ARG A 91 2.96 30.87 -14.68
CA ARG A 91 1.65 31.51 -14.59
C ARG A 91 1.72 33.05 -14.64
N GLU A 92 2.77 33.62 -14.07
CA GLU A 92 2.96 35.09 -14.07
C GLU A 92 3.12 35.60 -15.50
N THR A 93 4.00 34.95 -16.27
CA THR A 93 4.21 35.28 -17.66
C THR A 93 2.91 35.18 -18.46
N LEU A 94 2.11 34.10 -18.27
CA LEU A 94 0.83 33.95 -18.96
C LEU A 94 -0.17 35.05 -18.59
N GLN A 95 -0.30 35.36 -17.31
CA GLN A 95 -1.22 36.42 -16.83
C GLN A 95 -0.83 37.82 -17.31
N GLY A 96 0.45 38.03 -17.63
CA GLY A 96 0.94 39.29 -18.22
C GLY A 96 0.59 39.47 -19.70
N LEU A 97 0.08 38.43 -20.38
CA LEU A 97 -0.33 38.50 -21.80
C LEU A 97 -1.72 39.16 -21.93
N LEU A 98 -2.00 39.73 -23.11
CA LEU A 98 -3.25 40.43 -23.39
C LEU A 98 -4.51 39.58 -23.23
N ASP A 99 -4.38 38.29 -23.48
CA ASP A 99 -5.45 37.27 -23.37
C ASP A 99 -5.30 36.36 -22.16
N ASN A 100 -4.48 36.75 -21.18
CA ASN A 100 -4.11 35.93 -19.99
C ASN A 100 -3.53 34.54 -20.36
N GLY A 101 -2.93 34.40 -21.54
CA GLY A 101 -2.31 33.18 -22.01
C GLY A 101 -3.23 32.16 -22.67
N ASP A 102 -4.49 32.49 -22.93
CA ASP A 102 -5.45 31.56 -23.53
C ASP A 102 -4.99 31.01 -24.88
N ALA A 103 -4.38 31.83 -25.72
CA ALA A 103 -3.81 31.38 -27.00
C ALA A 103 -2.62 30.43 -26.83
N VAL A 104 -1.78 30.68 -25.84
CA VAL A 104 -0.64 29.80 -25.50
C VAL A 104 -1.15 28.46 -24.99
N LEU A 105 -2.08 28.47 -24.06
CA LEU A 105 -2.69 27.25 -23.53
C LEU A 105 -3.40 26.44 -24.60
N ALA A 106 -4.07 27.10 -25.56
CA ALA A 106 -4.72 26.40 -26.68
C ALA A 106 -3.68 25.68 -27.58
N LYS A 107 -2.58 26.37 -27.95
CA LYS A 107 -1.48 25.77 -28.74
C LYS A 107 -0.80 24.62 -27.97
N LEU A 108 -0.55 24.83 -26.67
CA LEU A 108 0.06 23.82 -25.82
C LEU A 108 -0.84 22.59 -25.65
N ALA A 109 -2.13 22.78 -25.47
CA ALA A 109 -3.11 21.71 -25.38
C ALA A 109 -3.15 20.84 -26.64
N ASP A 110 -3.15 21.47 -27.82
CA ASP A 110 -3.09 20.76 -29.10
C ASP A 110 -1.80 19.94 -29.24
N LEU A 111 -0.68 20.53 -28.84
CA LEU A 111 0.63 19.87 -28.85
C LEU A 111 0.71 18.68 -27.90
N LEU A 112 0.07 18.76 -26.72
CA LEU A 112 0.06 17.72 -25.69
C LEU A 112 -1.09 16.71 -25.85
N GLY A 113 -2.02 16.95 -26.80
CA GLY A 113 -3.17 16.07 -27.02
C GLY A 113 -4.22 16.14 -25.89
N THR A 114 -4.33 17.30 -25.22
CA THR A 114 -5.29 17.59 -24.14
C THR A 114 -6.20 18.77 -24.52
N THR A 115 -6.93 19.32 -23.58
CA THR A 115 -7.79 20.50 -23.82
C THR A 115 -7.24 21.73 -23.08
N ALA A 116 -7.39 22.92 -23.68
CA ALA A 116 -7.00 24.18 -23.04
C ALA A 116 -7.71 24.38 -21.69
N ALA A 117 -8.97 23.96 -21.57
CA ALA A 117 -9.74 24.03 -20.34
C ALA A 117 -9.17 23.11 -19.22
N GLN A 118 -8.59 21.97 -19.59
CA GLN A 118 -7.92 21.08 -18.65
C GLN A 118 -6.61 21.70 -18.17
N LEU A 119 -5.75 22.16 -19.08
CA LEU A 119 -4.51 22.85 -18.73
C LEU A 119 -4.76 24.09 -17.85
N ALA A 120 -5.77 24.90 -18.21
CA ALA A 120 -6.14 26.08 -17.42
C ALA A 120 -6.54 25.72 -15.98
N ARG A 121 -7.23 24.60 -15.78
CA ARG A 121 -7.56 24.10 -14.43
C ARG A 121 -6.31 23.62 -13.67
N GLU A 122 -5.48 22.83 -14.32
CA GLU A 122 -4.25 22.28 -13.73
C GLU A 122 -3.29 23.37 -13.24
N ILE A 123 -3.16 24.48 -13.98
CA ILE A 123 -2.34 25.62 -13.58
C ILE A 123 -3.04 26.59 -12.62
N THR A 124 -4.34 26.45 -12.36
CA THR A 124 -5.06 27.32 -11.43
C THR A 124 -4.79 26.90 -9.99
N PRO A 125 -4.47 27.84 -9.06
CA PRO A 125 -4.26 27.49 -7.66
C PRO A 125 -5.49 26.84 -7.04
N CYS A 126 -5.25 25.80 -6.23
CA CYS A 126 -6.30 25.19 -5.42
C CYS A 126 -6.86 26.17 -4.40
N SER A 127 -8.16 26.13 -4.16
CA SER A 127 -8.84 26.94 -3.19
C SER A 127 -10.08 26.22 -2.65
N SER A 128 -10.80 26.83 -1.72
CA SER A 128 -12.07 26.28 -1.23
C SER A 128 -13.14 26.12 -2.32
N THR A 129 -12.98 26.81 -3.45
CA THR A 129 -13.89 26.77 -4.61
C THR A 129 -13.33 26.06 -5.83
N VAL A 130 -12.03 25.79 -5.85
CA VAL A 130 -11.32 25.10 -6.95
C VAL A 130 -10.75 23.78 -6.42
N SER A 131 -11.39 22.69 -6.79
CA SER A 131 -10.96 21.33 -6.45
C SER A 131 -10.04 20.73 -7.52
N GLN A 132 -9.26 19.74 -7.16
CA GLN A 132 -8.37 19.01 -8.07
C GLN A 132 -9.08 18.55 -9.36
N PRO A 133 -8.35 18.56 -10.51
CA PRO A 133 -6.95 18.94 -10.68
C PRO A 133 -6.76 20.47 -10.63
N CYS A 134 -5.88 20.94 -9.75
CA CYS A 134 -5.51 22.34 -9.55
C CYS A 134 -4.09 22.40 -8.95
N TRP A 135 -3.41 23.55 -9.04
CA TRP A 135 -2.06 23.71 -8.54
C TRP A 135 -2.02 23.94 -7.02
N THR A 136 -1.22 23.15 -6.33
CA THR A 136 -1.03 23.25 -4.85
C THR A 136 0.27 23.94 -4.44
N GLY A 137 1.21 24.17 -5.38
CA GLY A 137 2.48 24.82 -5.10
C GLY A 137 2.38 26.35 -5.01
N GLU A 138 3.52 26.96 -4.76
CA GLU A 138 3.63 28.40 -4.55
C GLU A 138 3.42 29.22 -5.84
N PRO A 139 2.99 30.50 -5.75
CA PRO A 139 2.72 31.33 -6.93
C PRO A 139 3.91 31.54 -7.85
N TYR A 140 5.13 31.56 -7.31
CA TYR A 140 6.37 31.76 -8.05
C TYR A 140 6.94 30.49 -8.67
N GLN A 141 6.35 29.34 -8.39
CA GLN A 141 6.80 28.07 -8.95
C GLN A 141 6.20 27.84 -10.33
N PRO A 142 7.00 27.47 -11.35
CA PRO A 142 6.47 26.99 -12.61
C PRO A 142 5.61 25.73 -12.39
N VAL A 143 4.46 25.67 -13.04
CA VAL A 143 3.53 24.53 -12.90
C VAL A 143 3.88 23.45 -13.91
N PRO A 144 4.22 22.22 -13.51
CA PRO A 144 4.41 21.11 -14.43
C PRO A 144 3.08 20.71 -15.04
N VAL A 145 3.01 20.67 -16.36
CA VAL A 145 1.81 20.25 -17.12
C VAL A 145 1.99 18.91 -17.82
N THR A 146 3.20 18.41 -17.91
CA THR A 146 3.53 17.03 -18.27
C THR A 146 4.91 16.66 -17.77
N SER A 147 5.04 15.49 -17.15
CA SER A 147 6.30 14.97 -16.61
C SER A 147 7.12 14.19 -17.64
N SER A 148 6.57 13.88 -18.82
CA SER A 148 7.23 13.15 -19.89
C SER A 148 6.74 13.64 -21.26
N ALA A 149 7.35 14.72 -21.73
CA ALA A 149 7.01 15.32 -23.01
C ALA A 149 7.57 14.49 -24.17
N SER A 150 6.80 14.41 -25.26
CA SER A 150 7.28 13.80 -26.49
C SER A 150 8.38 14.66 -27.13
N GLU A 151 9.32 14.02 -27.86
CA GLU A 151 10.34 14.75 -28.64
C GLU A 151 9.73 15.82 -29.54
N ARG A 152 8.57 15.55 -30.15
CA ARG A 152 7.85 16.51 -30.98
C ARG A 152 7.46 17.76 -30.18
N ALA A 153 6.98 17.60 -28.95
CA ALA A 153 6.59 18.73 -28.10
C ALA A 153 7.81 19.54 -27.68
N VAL A 154 8.88 18.87 -27.28
CA VAL A 154 10.15 19.50 -26.90
C VAL A 154 10.73 20.32 -28.05
N LEU A 155 10.78 19.75 -29.27
CA LEU A 155 11.28 20.44 -30.45
C LEU A 155 10.39 21.63 -30.83
N ALA A 156 9.07 21.46 -30.85
CA ALA A 156 8.15 22.53 -31.20
C ALA A 156 8.28 23.74 -30.27
N ILE A 157 8.37 23.51 -28.95
CA ILE A 157 8.57 24.59 -27.97
C ILE A 157 9.96 25.21 -28.10
N GLY A 158 10.99 24.39 -28.34
CA GLY A 158 12.36 24.87 -28.48
C GLY A 158 12.60 25.70 -29.72
N GLU A 159 12.02 25.34 -30.87
CA GLU A 159 12.15 26.03 -32.17
C GLU A 159 11.27 27.28 -32.28
N HIS A 160 10.12 27.32 -31.58
CA HIS A 160 9.13 28.40 -31.66
C HIS A 160 8.84 29.02 -30.31
N ARG A 161 9.86 29.42 -29.57
CA ARG A 161 9.72 30.00 -28.23
C ARG A 161 8.80 31.22 -28.16
N GLU A 162 8.76 31.99 -29.26
CA GLU A 162 7.88 33.14 -29.42
C GLU A 162 6.39 32.78 -29.41
N ASP A 163 6.06 31.54 -29.78
CA ASP A 163 4.69 31.02 -29.76
C ASP A 163 4.26 30.48 -28.40
N TYR A 164 5.24 30.22 -27.51
CA TYR A 164 5.04 29.61 -26.19
C TYR A 164 5.63 30.46 -25.05
N PRO A 165 5.28 31.76 -24.96
CA PRO A 165 5.77 32.59 -23.85
C PRO A 165 5.29 32.03 -22.50
N GLY A 166 6.19 31.95 -21.52
CA GLY A 166 5.91 31.35 -20.20
C GLY A 166 5.91 29.82 -20.17
N VAL A 167 6.21 29.15 -21.29
CA VAL A 167 6.37 27.70 -21.33
C VAL A 167 7.86 27.36 -21.38
N ALA A 168 8.30 26.45 -20.51
CA ALA A 168 9.67 25.98 -20.46
C ALA A 168 9.73 24.46 -20.54
N VAL A 169 10.83 23.96 -21.11
CA VAL A 169 11.20 22.53 -21.07
C VAL A 169 12.37 22.37 -20.14
N GLN A 170 12.24 21.51 -19.16
CA GLN A 170 13.32 21.18 -18.23
C GLN A 170 13.54 19.67 -18.18
N THR A 171 14.80 19.28 -17.90
CA THR A 171 15.16 17.88 -17.72
C THR A 171 14.98 17.51 -16.27
N VAL A 172 14.15 16.51 -16.00
CA VAL A 172 13.91 15.95 -14.68
C VAL A 172 14.37 14.49 -14.63
N THR A 173 14.68 14.02 -13.44
CA THR A 173 15.02 12.62 -13.20
C THR A 173 13.79 11.89 -12.69
N MET A 174 13.43 10.79 -13.35
CA MET A 174 12.27 9.99 -12.99
C MET A 174 12.63 8.51 -12.83
N PRO A 175 11.91 7.76 -11.98
CA PRO A 175 12.06 6.31 -11.92
C PRO A 175 11.71 5.65 -13.25
N GLU A 176 12.49 4.64 -13.62
CA GLU A 176 12.25 3.79 -14.78
C GLU A 176 12.25 2.33 -14.35
N TYR A 177 11.28 1.59 -14.85
CA TYR A 177 11.14 0.14 -14.66
C TYR A 177 11.56 -0.57 -15.96
N PRO A 178 12.87 -0.86 -16.15
CA PRO A 178 13.43 -1.25 -17.47
C PRO A 178 12.91 -2.59 -17.97
N TYR A 179 12.23 -3.34 -17.12
CA TYR A 179 11.64 -4.65 -17.47
C TYR A 179 10.09 -4.61 -17.48
N GLY A 180 9.47 -3.42 -17.50
CA GLY A 180 8.02 -3.25 -17.50
C GLY A 180 7.36 -3.93 -16.31
N SER A 181 6.40 -4.82 -16.55
CA SER A 181 5.62 -5.48 -15.51
C SER A 181 6.39 -6.50 -14.65
N LEU A 182 7.67 -6.73 -14.90
CA LEU A 182 8.45 -7.72 -14.17
C LEU A 182 8.60 -7.34 -12.70
N ALA A 183 8.27 -8.27 -11.80
CA ALA A 183 8.30 -8.10 -10.35
C ALA A 183 7.43 -6.93 -9.83
N ALA A 184 6.46 -6.44 -10.60
CA ALA A 184 5.67 -5.25 -10.30
C ALA A 184 5.09 -5.25 -8.88
N HIS A 185 4.53 -6.37 -8.42
CA HIS A 185 3.94 -6.49 -7.09
C HIS A 185 4.97 -6.52 -5.94
N LEU A 186 6.25 -6.81 -6.25
CA LEU A 186 7.33 -6.75 -5.27
C LEU A 186 7.97 -5.37 -5.25
N LEU A 187 8.28 -4.83 -6.43
CA LEU A 187 8.87 -3.51 -6.58
C LEU A 187 7.91 -2.43 -6.10
N GLY A 188 6.64 -2.55 -6.46
CA GLY A 188 5.67 -1.50 -6.23
C GLY A 188 5.79 -0.36 -7.23
N TYR A 189 5.26 0.79 -6.88
CA TYR A 189 5.33 2.01 -7.69
C TYR A 189 5.38 3.25 -6.80
N THR A 190 5.79 4.35 -7.39
CA THR A 190 5.82 5.67 -6.76
C THR A 190 4.60 6.49 -7.15
N GLY A 191 4.25 7.47 -6.33
CA GLY A 191 3.16 8.39 -6.62
C GLY A 191 3.32 9.71 -5.88
N GLN A 192 2.57 10.72 -6.31
CA GLN A 192 2.56 12.03 -5.68
C GLN A 192 2.05 11.94 -4.25
N ILE A 193 2.51 12.83 -3.37
CA ILE A 193 2.05 12.92 -1.98
C ILE A 193 0.60 13.42 -1.90
N THR A 194 -0.05 13.01 -0.82
CA THR A 194 -1.40 13.45 -0.48
C THR A 194 -1.39 14.26 0.81
N GLU A 195 -2.47 14.96 1.11
CA GLU A 195 -2.65 15.65 2.39
C GLU A 195 -2.56 14.71 3.61
N ALA A 196 -2.87 13.44 3.43
CA ALA A 196 -2.73 12.43 4.48
C ALA A 196 -1.24 12.12 4.75
N ASP A 197 -0.43 12.06 3.70
CA ASP A 197 1.01 11.83 3.80
C ASP A 197 1.71 12.98 4.53
N LYS A 198 1.39 14.23 4.19
CA LYS A 198 1.90 15.42 4.88
C LYS A 198 1.53 15.48 6.35
N LYS A 199 0.34 14.98 6.73
CA LYS A 199 -0.06 14.87 8.13
C LYS A 199 0.73 13.80 8.88
N ALA A 200 1.13 12.75 8.20
CA ALA A 200 1.94 11.67 8.77
C ALA A 200 3.42 12.05 8.86
N ASP A 201 3.95 12.76 7.86
CA ASP A 201 5.32 13.28 7.81
C ASP A 201 5.30 14.74 7.35
N SER A 202 5.53 15.66 8.27
CA SER A 202 5.52 17.10 8.01
C SER A 202 6.72 17.63 7.21
N ASN A 203 7.71 16.76 6.93
CA ASN A 203 8.86 17.13 6.10
C ASN A 203 8.58 16.96 4.61
N LEU A 204 7.47 16.30 4.25
CA LEU A 204 7.07 16.12 2.86
C LEU A 204 6.57 17.43 2.25
N VAL A 205 7.03 17.72 1.05
CA VAL A 205 6.61 18.88 0.25
C VAL A 205 5.83 18.46 -0.99
N ASP A 206 5.03 19.36 -1.55
CA ASP A 206 4.13 19.06 -2.68
C ASP A 206 4.81 18.48 -3.92
N ALA A 207 6.09 18.78 -4.11
CA ALA A 207 6.88 18.27 -5.24
C ALA A 207 7.39 16.84 -5.04
N ASP A 208 7.26 16.28 -3.84
CA ASP A 208 7.80 14.96 -3.53
C ASP A 208 7.02 13.83 -4.19
N THR A 209 7.76 12.79 -4.53
CA THR A 209 7.23 11.50 -4.95
C THR A 209 7.64 10.45 -3.94
N ILE A 210 6.65 9.72 -3.39
CA ILE A 210 6.89 8.67 -2.41
C ILE A 210 6.54 7.28 -2.96
N GLY A 211 7.12 6.26 -2.38
CA GLY A 211 6.71 4.88 -2.64
C GLY A 211 5.29 4.63 -2.12
N ARG A 212 4.44 4.04 -2.96
CA ARG A 212 3.03 3.76 -2.61
C ARG A 212 2.78 2.31 -2.24
N THR A 213 3.49 1.41 -2.86
CA THR A 213 3.35 -0.05 -2.65
C THR A 213 4.72 -0.72 -2.74
N GLY A 214 4.78 -1.98 -2.33
CA GLY A 214 5.95 -2.83 -2.50
C GLY A 214 7.21 -2.33 -1.79
N LEU A 215 8.38 -2.65 -2.38
CA LEU A 215 9.69 -2.21 -1.89
C LEU A 215 9.85 -0.70 -1.97
N GLU A 216 9.26 -0.06 -2.99
CA GLU A 216 9.24 1.39 -3.12
C GLU A 216 8.64 2.08 -1.89
N ALA A 217 7.55 1.53 -1.33
CA ALA A 217 6.93 2.05 -0.11
C ALA A 217 7.69 1.64 1.15
N GLN A 218 8.08 0.37 1.26
CA GLN A 218 8.74 -0.15 2.46
C GLN A 218 10.10 0.50 2.72
N TYR A 219 10.85 0.81 1.68
CA TYR A 219 12.18 1.40 1.75
C TYR A 219 12.20 2.86 1.29
N ASP A 220 11.04 3.54 1.28
CA ASP A 220 10.93 4.90 0.78
C ASP A 220 11.90 5.88 1.45
N SER A 221 12.07 5.81 2.77
CA SER A 221 13.01 6.66 3.52
C SER A 221 14.48 6.49 3.11
N VAL A 222 14.83 5.32 2.57
CA VAL A 222 16.17 5.00 2.06
C VAL A 222 16.31 5.44 0.60
N LEU A 223 15.26 5.20 -0.19
CA LEU A 223 15.27 5.41 -1.64
C LEU A 223 15.04 6.88 -2.04
N ARG A 224 14.31 7.67 -1.23
CA ARG A 224 13.90 9.04 -1.58
C ARG A 224 15.09 10.00 -1.74
N GLY A 225 16.13 9.86 -0.94
CA GLY A 225 17.25 10.79 -0.90
C GLY A 225 16.96 12.04 -0.09
N VAL A 226 17.72 13.09 -0.34
CA VAL A 226 17.58 14.40 0.29
C VAL A 226 17.44 15.45 -0.80
N ASP A 227 16.33 16.15 -0.82
CA ASP A 227 16.08 17.17 -1.82
C ASP A 227 17.04 18.35 -1.72
N GLY A 228 17.28 18.96 -2.86
CA GLY A 228 17.99 20.22 -2.97
C GLY A 228 17.04 21.40 -2.86
N GLU A 229 17.62 22.59 -2.72
CA GLU A 229 16.88 23.84 -2.61
C GLU A 229 17.46 24.89 -3.58
N GLN A 230 16.59 25.56 -4.31
CA GLN A 230 16.90 26.76 -5.05
C GLN A 230 16.21 27.95 -4.38
N VAL A 231 16.98 28.82 -3.74
CA VAL A 231 16.44 30.06 -3.16
C VAL A 231 16.22 31.06 -4.29
N LEU A 232 15.04 31.70 -4.30
CA LEU A 232 14.69 32.80 -5.19
C LEU A 232 14.53 34.09 -4.39
N GLN A 233 14.91 35.21 -5.00
CA GLN A 233 14.57 36.53 -4.47
C GLN A 233 13.21 36.95 -5.00
N LEU A 234 12.28 37.24 -4.10
CA LEU A 234 10.91 37.64 -4.43
C LEU A 234 10.72 39.14 -4.25
N ASN A 235 9.96 39.78 -5.16
CA ASN A 235 9.45 41.13 -4.95
C ASN A 235 8.30 41.15 -3.92
N PRO A 236 7.83 42.34 -3.49
CA PRO A 236 6.71 42.41 -2.55
C PRO A 236 5.38 41.80 -3.03
N GLN A 237 5.24 41.50 -4.31
CA GLN A 237 4.08 40.84 -4.92
C GLN A 237 4.23 39.32 -4.92
N GLY A 238 5.37 38.78 -4.48
CA GLY A 238 5.65 37.33 -4.43
C GLY A 238 6.22 36.76 -5.72
N TYR A 239 6.67 37.58 -6.66
CA TYR A 239 7.28 37.14 -7.93
C TYR A 239 8.80 37.07 -7.86
N ALA A 240 9.38 36.09 -8.53
CA ALA A 240 10.83 35.89 -8.58
C ALA A 240 11.50 37.00 -9.41
N VAL A 241 12.43 37.74 -8.79
CA VAL A 241 13.23 38.81 -9.44
C VAL A 241 14.72 38.46 -9.53
N GLY A 242 15.14 37.36 -8.92
CA GLY A 242 16.52 36.87 -8.97
C GLY A 242 16.66 35.52 -8.30
N SER A 243 17.82 34.87 -8.53
CA SER A 243 18.19 33.61 -7.89
C SER A 243 19.18 33.86 -6.74
N GLY A 244 19.02 33.15 -5.65
CA GLY A 244 19.92 33.11 -4.51
C GLY A 244 20.76 31.83 -4.47
N THR A 245 20.87 31.25 -3.29
CA THR A 245 21.68 30.04 -3.03
C THR A 245 21.06 28.80 -3.69
N TYR A 246 21.90 27.92 -4.21
CA TYR A 246 21.52 26.61 -4.68
C TYR A 246 22.18 25.53 -3.82
N VAL A 247 21.37 24.62 -3.28
CA VAL A 247 21.80 23.40 -2.60
C VAL A 247 21.47 22.22 -3.50
N ALA A 248 22.48 21.48 -3.90
CA ALA A 248 22.27 20.33 -4.78
C ALA A 248 21.57 19.18 -4.05
N PRO A 249 20.62 18.49 -4.70
CA PRO A 249 19.97 17.32 -4.12
C PRO A 249 20.99 16.16 -3.96
N GLN A 250 20.71 15.28 -2.98
CA GLN A 250 21.52 14.08 -2.74
C GLN A 250 20.68 12.85 -3.10
N GLN A 251 21.20 12.04 -4.03
CA GLN A 251 20.53 10.82 -4.46
C GLN A 251 20.29 9.87 -3.28
N GLY A 252 19.17 9.17 -3.29
CA GLY A 252 18.85 8.11 -2.35
C GLY A 252 19.80 6.92 -2.46
N ASP A 253 19.85 6.14 -1.40
CA ASP A 253 20.70 4.95 -1.32
C ASP A 253 20.13 3.80 -2.17
N THR A 254 21.00 2.89 -2.60
CA THR A 254 20.62 1.75 -3.43
C THR A 254 20.17 0.56 -2.57
N LEU A 255 18.97 0.04 -2.81
CA LEU A 255 18.49 -1.19 -2.21
C LEU A 255 18.97 -2.41 -3.02
N VAL A 256 19.81 -3.23 -2.40
CA VAL A 256 20.25 -4.53 -2.97
C VAL A 256 19.26 -5.59 -2.51
N THR A 257 18.61 -6.29 -3.44
CA THR A 257 17.62 -7.32 -3.12
C THR A 257 18.18 -8.75 -3.21
N SER A 258 17.43 -9.71 -2.71
CA SER A 258 17.68 -11.15 -2.90
C SER A 258 17.09 -11.70 -4.20
N LEU A 259 16.35 -10.89 -4.94
CA LEU A 259 15.72 -11.30 -6.20
C LEU A 259 16.76 -11.66 -7.25
N ASP A 260 16.54 -12.74 -7.97
CA ASP A 260 17.29 -13.07 -9.19
C ASP A 260 16.44 -12.74 -10.41
N LEU A 261 16.89 -11.76 -11.20
CA LEU A 261 16.19 -11.28 -12.40
C LEU A 261 15.86 -12.41 -13.38
N ASN A 262 16.74 -13.41 -13.53
CA ASN A 262 16.52 -14.49 -14.48
C ASN A 262 15.47 -15.48 -13.97
N LEU A 263 15.53 -15.83 -12.69
CA LEU A 263 14.51 -16.67 -12.05
C LEU A 263 13.15 -15.97 -12.01
N GLN A 264 13.12 -14.68 -11.75
CA GLN A 264 11.88 -13.89 -11.78
C GLN A 264 11.24 -13.94 -13.18
N LYS A 265 12.04 -13.72 -14.25
CA LYS A 265 11.58 -13.85 -15.64
C LYS A 265 11.06 -15.25 -15.97
N VAL A 266 11.69 -16.29 -15.45
CA VAL A 266 11.24 -17.67 -15.65
C VAL A 266 9.92 -17.91 -14.91
N ALA A 267 9.83 -17.48 -13.64
CA ALA A 267 8.63 -17.66 -12.82
C ALA A 267 7.40 -17.00 -13.47
N GLU A 268 7.51 -15.74 -13.88
CA GLU A 268 6.40 -15.01 -14.50
C GLU A 268 5.98 -15.60 -15.86
N ARG A 269 6.95 -15.89 -16.73
CA ARG A 269 6.64 -16.50 -18.04
C ARG A 269 5.99 -17.86 -17.90
N SER A 270 6.52 -18.72 -17.00
CA SER A 270 5.97 -20.05 -16.77
C SER A 270 4.57 -19.98 -16.19
N LEU A 271 4.33 -19.07 -15.25
CA LEU A 271 3.00 -18.84 -14.67
C LEU A 271 1.99 -18.39 -15.74
N ALA A 272 2.33 -17.39 -16.53
CA ALA A 272 1.47 -16.87 -17.60
C ALA A 272 1.18 -17.96 -18.65
N GLN A 273 2.20 -18.73 -19.03
CA GLN A 273 2.07 -19.84 -19.99
C GLN A 273 1.13 -20.93 -19.44
N GLN A 274 1.31 -21.34 -18.18
CA GLN A 274 0.50 -22.37 -17.56
C GLN A 274 -0.98 -21.96 -17.43
N ILE A 275 -1.24 -20.69 -17.10
CA ILE A 275 -2.60 -20.14 -17.07
C ILE A 275 -3.21 -20.16 -18.48
N SER A 276 -2.45 -19.74 -19.50
CA SER A 276 -2.88 -19.76 -20.89
C SER A 276 -3.22 -21.18 -21.35
N ASP A 277 -2.38 -22.16 -21.06
CA ASP A 277 -2.58 -23.54 -21.47
C ASP A 277 -3.74 -24.19 -20.73
N SER A 278 -3.93 -23.87 -19.44
CA SER A 278 -5.11 -24.29 -18.68
C SER A 278 -6.41 -23.76 -19.30
N ARG A 279 -6.43 -22.49 -19.72
CA ARG A 279 -7.59 -21.90 -20.44
C ARG A 279 -7.86 -22.59 -21.76
N LYS A 280 -6.82 -22.86 -22.54
CA LYS A 280 -6.96 -23.61 -23.81
C LYS A 280 -7.51 -25.01 -23.58
N ALA A 281 -7.18 -25.61 -22.43
CA ALA A 281 -7.73 -26.90 -22.00
C ALA A 281 -9.15 -26.81 -21.40
N GLY A 282 -9.83 -25.65 -21.51
CA GLY A 282 -11.19 -25.44 -21.04
C GLY A 282 -11.31 -25.26 -19.51
N LYS A 283 -10.19 -25.01 -18.79
CA LYS A 283 -10.21 -24.76 -17.35
C LYS A 283 -10.42 -23.28 -17.06
N PRO A 284 -11.15 -22.91 -15.98
CA PRO A 284 -11.42 -21.51 -15.62
C PRO A 284 -10.22 -20.85 -14.93
N ALA A 285 -9.02 -20.98 -15.51
CA ALA A 285 -7.79 -20.41 -14.94
C ALA A 285 -7.68 -18.93 -15.32
N THR A 286 -7.85 -18.03 -14.37
CA THR A 286 -7.78 -16.56 -14.59
C THR A 286 -6.62 -15.91 -13.89
N SER A 287 -6.07 -16.54 -12.86
CA SER A 287 -5.03 -15.97 -12.01
C SER A 287 -4.16 -17.06 -11.39
N GLY A 288 -3.02 -16.66 -10.84
CA GLY A 288 -2.12 -17.56 -10.13
C GLY A 288 -0.94 -16.84 -9.50
N ALA A 289 -0.13 -17.58 -8.75
CA ALA A 289 1.08 -17.08 -8.13
C ALA A 289 2.17 -18.15 -8.04
N VAL A 290 3.43 -17.69 -7.95
CA VAL A 290 4.62 -18.50 -7.72
C VAL A 290 5.45 -17.81 -6.63
N VAL A 291 6.01 -18.59 -5.72
CA VAL A 291 7.00 -18.12 -4.73
C VAL A 291 8.21 -19.07 -4.78
N VAL A 292 9.40 -18.49 -4.88
CA VAL A 292 10.68 -19.20 -4.79
C VAL A 292 11.45 -18.61 -3.62
N MET A 293 11.65 -19.38 -2.58
CA MET A 293 12.27 -18.97 -1.32
C MET A 293 13.43 -19.90 -0.96
N ASP A 294 14.51 -19.34 -0.43
CA ASP A 294 15.59 -20.12 0.19
C ASP A 294 15.13 -20.59 1.58
N PRO A 295 15.01 -21.91 1.81
CA PRO A 295 14.50 -22.42 3.07
C PRO A 295 15.44 -22.18 4.26
N ASN A 296 16.72 -21.92 4.03
CA ASN A 296 17.72 -21.77 5.10
C ASN A 296 17.89 -20.32 5.57
N SER A 297 17.37 -19.35 4.82
CA SER A 297 17.52 -17.93 5.13
C SER A 297 16.21 -17.14 5.13
N GLY A 298 15.15 -17.68 4.54
CA GLY A 298 13.89 -16.94 4.34
C GLY A 298 13.92 -15.97 3.16
N ARG A 299 15.01 -15.89 2.40
CA ARG A 299 15.13 -14.94 1.30
C ARG A 299 14.24 -15.32 0.12
N ILE A 300 13.51 -14.34 -0.38
CA ILE A 300 12.71 -14.48 -1.60
C ILE A 300 13.63 -14.29 -2.81
N ILE A 301 13.75 -15.33 -3.60
CA ILE A 301 14.58 -15.34 -4.83
C ILE A 301 13.77 -14.89 -6.03
N ALA A 302 12.49 -15.26 -6.08
CA ALA A 302 11.50 -14.79 -7.05
C ALA A 302 10.09 -14.94 -6.47
N ALA A 303 9.20 -14.00 -6.81
CA ALA A 303 7.77 -14.17 -6.56
C ALA A 303 6.95 -13.50 -7.66
N ALA A 304 6.04 -14.26 -8.26
CA ALA A 304 5.22 -13.83 -9.38
C ALA A 304 3.74 -13.89 -9.02
N SER A 305 3.00 -12.91 -9.51
CA SER A 305 1.54 -12.85 -9.44
C SER A 305 0.98 -12.58 -10.84
N TYR A 306 -0.12 -13.23 -11.20
CA TYR A 306 -0.80 -13.05 -12.48
C TYR A 306 -2.30 -12.86 -12.25
N PRO A 307 -2.95 -11.91 -12.96
CA PRO A 307 -2.38 -10.94 -13.88
C PRO A 307 -1.45 -9.94 -13.17
N THR A 308 -0.66 -9.23 -13.95
CA THR A 308 0.28 -8.20 -13.48
C THR A 308 -0.03 -6.85 -14.14
N TYR A 309 0.68 -5.82 -13.76
CA TYR A 309 0.58 -4.46 -14.29
C TYR A 309 1.97 -3.89 -14.56
N ASP A 310 2.04 -2.79 -15.30
CA ASP A 310 3.29 -2.06 -15.52
C ASP A 310 3.39 -0.90 -14.51
N PRO A 311 4.36 -0.92 -13.58
CA PRO A 311 4.57 0.17 -12.62
C PRO A 311 4.88 1.52 -13.28
N GLN A 312 5.42 1.51 -14.49
CA GLN A 312 5.72 2.73 -15.25
C GLN A 312 4.48 3.60 -15.48
N LEU A 313 3.28 3.01 -15.52
CA LEU A 313 2.02 3.73 -15.66
C LEU A 313 1.74 4.71 -14.51
N PHE A 314 2.36 4.50 -13.35
CA PHE A 314 2.15 5.33 -12.16
C PHE A 314 3.15 6.47 -12.03
N VAL A 315 4.28 6.40 -12.75
CA VAL A 315 5.34 7.40 -12.71
C VAL A 315 4.82 8.73 -13.29
N GLY A 316 4.87 9.79 -12.50
CA GLY A 316 4.31 11.10 -12.86
C GLY A 316 2.77 11.20 -12.77
N GLY A 317 2.10 10.13 -12.33
CA GLY A 317 0.65 10.05 -12.19
C GLY A 317 -0.01 9.16 -13.24
N ILE A 318 -0.93 8.29 -12.81
CA ILE A 318 -1.66 7.39 -13.71
C ILE A 318 -2.85 8.10 -14.35
N SER A 319 -3.06 7.86 -15.65
CA SER A 319 -4.25 8.37 -16.33
C SER A 319 -5.54 7.68 -15.82
N GLN A 320 -6.66 8.40 -15.81
CA GLN A 320 -7.97 7.80 -15.47
C GLN A 320 -8.32 6.62 -16.37
N ALA A 321 -7.94 6.67 -17.65
CA ALA A 321 -8.19 5.60 -18.60
C ALA A 321 -7.39 4.33 -18.28
N ASP A 322 -6.12 4.47 -17.89
CA ASP A 322 -5.29 3.32 -17.53
C ASP A 322 -5.67 2.75 -16.17
N TYR A 323 -5.98 3.60 -15.20
CA TYR A 323 -6.51 3.16 -13.90
C TYR A 323 -7.83 2.40 -14.06
N ALA A 324 -8.75 2.90 -14.90
CA ALA A 324 -10.00 2.22 -15.18
C ALA A 324 -9.79 0.84 -15.85
N LYS A 325 -8.78 0.66 -16.70
CA LYS A 325 -8.42 -0.66 -17.26
C LYS A 325 -7.95 -1.63 -16.17
N LEU A 326 -7.12 -1.15 -15.22
CA LEU A 326 -6.59 -1.97 -14.13
C LEU A 326 -7.67 -2.36 -13.10
N THR A 327 -8.69 -1.53 -12.93
CA THR A 327 -9.77 -1.74 -11.96
C THR A 327 -11.09 -2.22 -12.59
N ALA A 328 -11.11 -2.49 -13.89
CA ALA A 328 -12.30 -2.96 -14.59
C ALA A 328 -12.81 -4.31 -14.04
N ALA A 329 -14.11 -4.47 -13.95
CA ALA A 329 -14.72 -5.76 -13.68
C ALA A 329 -14.27 -6.77 -14.76
N GLY A 330 -13.63 -7.86 -14.34
CA GLY A 330 -13.06 -8.87 -15.28
C GLY A 330 -11.58 -8.67 -15.61
N ALA A 331 -10.93 -7.60 -15.15
CA ALA A 331 -9.47 -7.47 -15.19
C ALA A 331 -8.77 -8.49 -14.27
N ASN A 332 -9.52 -9.15 -13.39
CA ASN A 332 -9.03 -10.09 -12.38
C ASN A 332 -7.99 -9.47 -11.42
N ASP A 333 -8.24 -8.25 -10.97
CA ASP A 333 -7.45 -7.52 -9.98
C ASP A 333 -5.93 -7.59 -10.24
N PRO A 334 -5.42 -6.98 -11.32
CA PRO A 334 -4.00 -7.04 -11.67
C PRO A 334 -3.11 -6.33 -10.64
N LEU A 335 -3.66 -5.45 -9.79
CA LEU A 335 -2.92 -4.80 -8.72
C LEU A 335 -2.73 -5.67 -7.47
N LEU A 336 -3.46 -6.79 -7.36
CA LEU A 336 -3.34 -7.67 -6.20
C LEU A 336 -2.07 -8.54 -6.26
N GLY A 337 -1.18 -8.35 -5.31
CA GLY A 337 0.02 -9.18 -5.11
C GLY A 337 -0.32 -10.59 -4.61
N ARG A 338 -0.84 -11.47 -5.47
CA ARG A 338 -1.39 -12.77 -5.11
C ARG A 338 -0.42 -13.70 -4.39
N ALA A 339 0.85 -13.58 -4.68
CA ALA A 339 1.89 -14.37 -4.01
C ALA A 339 1.94 -14.09 -2.49
N ILE A 340 1.58 -12.87 -2.08
CA ILE A 340 1.76 -12.36 -0.70
C ILE A 340 0.43 -12.04 -0.03
N ALA A 341 -0.46 -11.32 -0.74
CA ALA A 341 -1.75 -10.84 -0.23
C ALA A 341 -2.92 -11.78 -0.57
N GLY A 342 -2.78 -12.64 -1.58
CA GLY A 342 -3.84 -13.58 -1.96
C GLY A 342 -4.07 -14.63 -0.88
N GLN A 343 -5.34 -14.93 -0.57
CA GLN A 343 -5.72 -15.93 0.42
C GLN A 343 -6.51 -17.04 -0.26
N TYR A 344 -5.95 -18.24 -0.24
CA TYR A 344 -6.50 -19.40 -0.93
C TYR A 344 -6.60 -20.59 0.01
N ALA A 345 -7.62 -21.44 -0.19
CA ALA A 345 -7.67 -22.73 0.47
C ALA A 345 -6.47 -23.59 0.02
N PRO A 346 -5.57 -23.99 0.92
CA PRO A 346 -4.34 -24.71 0.55
C PRO A 346 -4.63 -26.13 0.06
N GLY A 347 -5.81 -26.69 0.37
CA GLY A 347 -6.15 -28.05 0.01
C GLY A 347 -5.15 -29.05 0.56
N SER A 348 -4.91 -30.14 -0.16
CA SER A 348 -4.04 -31.24 0.25
C SER A 348 -2.59 -30.84 0.55
N THR A 349 -2.13 -29.64 0.17
CA THR A 349 -0.82 -29.14 0.59
C THR A 349 -0.75 -28.89 2.10
N PHE A 350 -1.89 -28.65 2.74
CA PHE A 350 -1.99 -28.50 4.20
C PHE A 350 -1.74 -29.79 4.97
N LYS A 351 -1.90 -30.96 4.34
CA LYS A 351 -1.72 -32.27 4.98
C LYS A 351 -0.33 -32.49 5.59
N LEU A 352 0.68 -31.76 5.15
CA LEU A 352 2.00 -31.76 5.80
C LEU A 352 1.95 -31.15 7.20
N ILE A 353 1.20 -30.05 7.37
CA ILE A 353 0.99 -29.42 8.68
C ILE A 353 0.17 -30.35 9.58
N THR A 354 -0.90 -30.93 9.04
CA THR A 354 -1.73 -31.94 9.73
C THR A 354 -0.90 -33.16 10.14
N SER A 355 -0.04 -33.66 9.24
CA SER A 355 0.87 -34.77 9.56
C SER A 355 1.79 -34.45 10.74
N SER A 356 2.30 -33.20 10.80
CA SER A 356 3.14 -32.76 11.91
C SER A 356 2.37 -32.80 13.23
N SER A 357 1.10 -32.33 13.22
CA SER A 357 0.22 -32.40 14.40
C SER A 357 -0.01 -33.84 14.87
N LEU A 358 -0.45 -34.70 13.96
CA LEU A 358 -0.82 -36.08 14.28
C LEU A 358 0.38 -36.91 14.77
N VAL A 359 1.57 -36.70 14.18
CA VAL A 359 2.79 -37.42 14.60
C VAL A 359 3.30 -36.89 15.95
N MET A 360 3.31 -35.59 16.17
CA MET A 360 3.78 -35.00 17.43
C MET A 360 2.90 -35.37 18.63
N HIS A 361 1.61 -35.53 18.40
CA HIS A 361 0.65 -35.93 19.46
C HIS A 361 0.42 -37.45 19.54
N HIS A 362 1.23 -38.23 18.82
CA HIS A 362 1.18 -39.70 18.81
C HIS A 362 -0.14 -40.31 18.33
N GLU A 363 -0.96 -39.56 17.61
CA GLU A 363 -2.18 -40.07 16.99
C GLU A 363 -1.88 -41.05 15.83
N ILE A 364 -0.78 -40.78 15.13
CA ILE A 364 -0.23 -41.69 14.12
C ILE A 364 1.30 -41.77 14.29
N ASN A 365 1.89 -42.82 13.70
CA ASN A 365 3.33 -42.87 13.48
C ASN A 365 3.64 -43.00 11.99
N THR A 366 4.87 -42.80 11.59
CA THR A 366 5.30 -42.71 10.19
C THR A 366 5.33 -44.06 9.45
N THR A 367 5.33 -45.17 10.18
CA THR A 367 5.56 -46.52 9.64
C THR A 367 4.33 -47.43 9.69
N SER A 368 3.44 -47.26 10.67
CA SER A 368 2.22 -48.05 10.80
C SER A 368 1.26 -47.83 9.65
N LEU A 369 0.47 -48.87 9.37
CA LEU A 369 -0.61 -48.81 8.41
C LEU A 369 -1.91 -48.36 9.05
N TYR A 370 -2.61 -47.48 8.38
CA TYR A 370 -3.92 -46.96 8.77
C TYR A 370 -4.86 -47.04 7.57
N SER A 371 -6.14 -47.24 7.86
CA SER A 371 -7.13 -47.45 6.79
C SER A 371 -7.42 -46.16 6.01
N CYS A 372 -7.41 -46.24 4.70
CA CYS A 372 -7.87 -45.23 3.74
C CYS A 372 -9.07 -45.75 2.94
N PRO A 373 -10.28 -45.77 3.55
CA PRO A 373 -11.49 -46.15 2.82
C PRO A 373 -11.94 -45.04 1.87
N GLY A 374 -12.77 -45.38 0.89
CA GLY A 374 -13.30 -44.38 -0.06
C GLY A 374 -14.14 -43.28 0.58
N SER A 375 -14.70 -43.56 1.77
CA SER A 375 -15.48 -42.56 2.54
C SER A 375 -15.46 -42.83 4.04
N VAL A 376 -15.74 -41.78 4.82
CA VAL A 376 -15.98 -41.83 6.26
C VAL A 376 -17.20 -40.97 6.61
N THR A 377 -17.94 -41.36 7.64
CA THR A 377 -19.06 -40.55 8.14
C THR A 377 -18.65 -39.84 9.40
N ILE A 378 -18.81 -38.50 9.45
CA ILE A 378 -18.53 -37.64 10.58
C ILE A 378 -19.77 -36.80 10.86
N ASP A 379 -20.31 -36.89 12.07
CA ASP A 379 -21.58 -36.22 12.50
C ASP A 379 -22.72 -36.40 11.47
N GLY A 380 -22.87 -37.62 10.95
CA GLY A 380 -23.90 -37.96 9.96
C GLY A 380 -23.65 -37.47 8.53
N ARG A 381 -22.54 -36.77 8.27
CA ARG A 381 -22.14 -36.31 6.93
C ARG A 381 -21.05 -37.24 6.35
N VAL A 382 -21.27 -37.68 5.12
CA VAL A 382 -20.30 -38.50 4.40
C VAL A 382 -19.22 -37.61 3.80
N LYS A 383 -17.96 -37.90 4.11
CA LYS A 383 -16.78 -37.27 3.51
C LYS A 383 -16.01 -38.32 2.72
N THR A 384 -15.52 -37.97 1.54
CA THR A 384 -14.92 -38.92 0.57
C THR A 384 -13.52 -38.50 0.20
N ASN A 385 -12.72 -39.48 -0.26
CA ASN A 385 -11.56 -39.19 -1.08
C ASN A 385 -11.98 -38.64 -2.45
N TYR A 386 -11.04 -38.14 -3.22
CA TYR A 386 -11.28 -37.83 -4.64
C TYR A 386 -11.78 -39.08 -5.36
N ASP A 387 -12.86 -38.94 -6.13
CA ASP A 387 -13.57 -40.03 -6.79
C ASP A 387 -13.94 -41.24 -5.89
N SER A 388 -14.00 -41.02 -4.56
CA SER A 388 -14.26 -42.07 -3.56
C SER A 388 -13.28 -43.27 -3.65
N GLU A 389 -12.03 -43.00 -4.04
CA GLU A 389 -10.98 -44.02 -4.21
C GLU A 389 -10.69 -44.74 -2.89
N VAL A 390 -10.57 -46.07 -2.94
CA VAL A 390 -10.24 -46.92 -1.80
C VAL A 390 -8.79 -47.38 -1.94
N LEU A 391 -7.93 -46.93 -1.02
CA LEU A 391 -6.50 -47.27 -1.05
C LEU A 391 -6.09 -48.37 -0.05
N GLY A 392 -7.04 -48.86 0.75
CA GLY A 392 -6.80 -49.89 1.77
C GLY A 392 -5.98 -49.35 2.96
N ASP A 393 -5.14 -50.22 3.53
CA ASP A 393 -4.29 -49.84 4.65
C ASP A 393 -2.93 -49.32 4.15
N ILE A 394 -2.65 -48.04 4.44
CA ILE A 394 -1.46 -47.33 3.96
C ILE A 394 -0.75 -46.60 5.09
N ASN A 395 0.54 -46.36 4.95
CA ASN A 395 1.31 -45.56 5.88
C ASN A 395 1.23 -44.04 5.52
N LEU A 396 1.75 -43.21 6.39
CA LEU A 396 1.73 -41.76 6.22
C LEU A 396 2.36 -41.30 4.88
N ARG A 397 3.49 -41.89 4.46
CA ARG A 397 4.13 -41.58 3.18
C ARG A 397 3.19 -41.77 2.00
N ASN A 398 2.51 -42.92 1.99
CA ASN A 398 1.58 -43.23 0.92
C ASN A 398 0.29 -42.41 0.99
N ALA A 399 -0.17 -42.08 2.24
CA ALA A 399 -1.32 -41.21 2.42
C ALA A 399 -1.07 -39.80 1.88
N LEU A 400 0.14 -39.24 2.07
CA LEU A 400 0.55 -37.98 1.45
C LEU A 400 0.74 -38.13 -0.07
N GLY A 401 1.38 -39.21 -0.54
CA GLY A 401 1.68 -39.42 -1.96
C GLY A 401 0.43 -39.62 -2.83
N TYR A 402 -0.57 -40.35 -2.33
CA TYR A 402 -1.87 -40.55 -2.98
C TYR A 402 -2.92 -39.52 -2.59
N SER A 403 -2.56 -38.62 -1.65
CA SER A 403 -3.49 -37.58 -1.16
C SER A 403 -4.77 -38.15 -0.52
N CYS A 404 -4.68 -39.24 0.24
CA CYS A 404 -5.84 -39.81 0.92
C CYS A 404 -6.45 -38.85 1.94
N ASP A 405 -7.66 -38.36 1.70
CA ASP A 405 -8.35 -37.42 2.63
C ASP A 405 -8.88 -38.16 3.87
N THR A 406 -9.45 -39.36 3.68
CA THR A 406 -10.05 -40.13 4.77
C THR A 406 -9.04 -40.60 5.81
N PHE A 407 -7.76 -40.72 5.45
CA PHE A 407 -6.66 -40.97 6.37
C PHE A 407 -6.55 -39.83 7.42
N PHE A 408 -6.74 -38.59 7.01
CA PHE A 408 -6.62 -37.40 7.85
C PHE A 408 -7.92 -37.01 8.52
N TYR A 409 -9.07 -37.21 7.90
CA TYR A 409 -10.37 -36.87 8.46
C TYR A 409 -10.65 -37.55 9.79
N ARG A 410 -10.35 -38.84 9.90
CA ARG A 410 -10.74 -39.65 11.05
C ARG A 410 -9.99 -39.26 12.33
N PRO A 411 -8.65 -39.19 12.35
CA PRO A 411 -7.94 -38.81 13.57
C PRO A 411 -8.28 -37.37 14.01
N GLU A 412 -8.45 -36.44 13.10
CA GLU A 412 -8.81 -35.06 13.46
C GLU A 412 -10.27 -34.94 13.96
N ALA A 413 -11.20 -35.74 13.46
CA ALA A 413 -12.53 -35.84 14.04
C ALA A 413 -12.48 -36.45 15.47
N ASN A 414 -11.61 -37.44 15.69
CA ASN A 414 -11.42 -38.05 17.02
C ASN A 414 -10.82 -37.05 18.01
N GLU A 415 -9.86 -36.22 17.59
CA GLU A 415 -9.35 -35.11 18.41
C GLU A 415 -10.47 -34.16 18.84
N TYR A 416 -11.33 -33.77 17.89
CA TYR A 416 -12.49 -32.94 18.22
C TYR A 416 -13.37 -33.57 19.30
N TYR A 417 -13.70 -34.88 19.20
CA TYR A 417 -14.53 -35.56 20.21
C TYR A 417 -13.81 -35.67 21.57
N ALA A 418 -12.50 -35.90 21.58
CA ALA A 418 -11.70 -35.89 22.79
C ALA A 418 -11.73 -34.51 23.47
N ASP A 419 -11.60 -33.44 22.68
CA ASP A 419 -11.71 -32.08 23.17
C ASP A 419 -13.12 -31.74 23.73
N GLN A 420 -14.19 -32.23 23.07
CA GLN A 420 -15.54 -32.07 23.62
C GLN A 420 -15.70 -32.77 24.98
N ALA A 421 -15.12 -33.97 25.14
CA ALA A 421 -15.10 -34.68 26.42
C ALA A 421 -14.33 -33.90 27.50
N ARG A 422 -13.22 -33.29 27.17
CA ARG A 422 -12.43 -32.43 28.09
C ARG A 422 -13.23 -31.19 28.52
N ILE A 423 -13.85 -30.50 27.56
CA ILE A 423 -14.67 -29.32 27.82
C ILE A 423 -15.84 -29.68 28.75
N ALA A 424 -16.47 -30.86 28.57
CA ALA A 424 -17.53 -31.34 29.43
C ALA A 424 -17.07 -31.61 30.87
N GLN A 425 -15.76 -31.86 31.09
CA GLN A 425 -15.13 -32.03 32.41
C GLN A 425 -14.65 -30.70 33.01
N GLY A 426 -14.80 -29.58 32.31
CA GLY A 426 -14.38 -28.25 32.74
C GLY A 426 -12.95 -27.89 32.31
N ASP A 427 -12.29 -28.73 31.50
CA ASP A 427 -10.96 -28.51 30.98
C ASP A 427 -11.02 -27.68 29.66
N LYS A 428 -9.86 -27.16 29.23
CA LYS A 428 -9.74 -26.50 27.92
C LYS A 428 -9.53 -27.53 26.81
N ALA A 429 -10.02 -27.23 25.63
CA ALA A 429 -9.71 -27.96 24.41
C ALA A 429 -8.19 -27.93 24.11
N HIS A 430 -7.68 -28.97 23.53
CA HIS A 430 -6.30 -29.01 23.06
C HIS A 430 -6.13 -28.21 21.77
N GLU A 431 -7.00 -28.41 20.78
CA GLU A 431 -6.93 -27.79 19.46
C GLU A 431 -5.55 -27.94 18.83
N TRP A 432 -5.04 -29.18 18.79
CA TRP A 432 -3.65 -29.46 18.39
C TRP A 432 -3.36 -29.06 16.95
N LEU A 433 -4.29 -29.34 16.04
CA LEU A 433 -4.16 -28.95 14.62
C LEU A 433 -4.11 -27.43 14.48
N GLN A 434 -4.97 -26.69 15.20
CA GLN A 434 -5.00 -25.22 15.18
C GLN A 434 -3.70 -24.63 15.73
N ARG A 435 -3.22 -25.17 16.84
CA ARG A 435 -1.92 -24.76 17.42
C ARG A 435 -0.75 -25.08 16.50
N MET A 436 -0.79 -26.23 15.82
CA MET A 436 0.22 -26.57 14.83
C MET A 436 0.17 -25.61 13.65
N ALA A 437 -1.02 -25.30 13.12
CA ALA A 437 -1.19 -24.31 12.06
C ALA A 437 -0.63 -22.94 12.48
N ALA A 438 -0.95 -22.47 13.68
CA ALA A 438 -0.40 -21.23 14.22
C ALA A 438 1.12 -21.27 14.36
N ALA A 439 1.71 -22.41 14.79
CA ALA A 439 3.15 -22.59 14.88
C ALA A 439 3.84 -22.51 13.51
N TYR A 440 3.16 -22.89 12.42
CA TYR A 440 3.61 -22.70 11.04
C TYR A 440 3.31 -21.32 10.47
N GLY A 441 2.78 -20.39 11.27
CA GLY A 441 2.53 -19.00 10.89
C GLY A 441 1.16 -18.75 10.23
N VAL A 442 0.25 -19.73 10.21
CA VAL A 442 -1.12 -19.54 9.73
C VAL A 442 -1.87 -18.66 10.73
N GLY A 443 -2.65 -17.70 10.25
CA GLY A 443 -3.38 -16.75 11.09
C GLY A 443 -2.57 -15.51 11.50
N SER A 444 -1.32 -15.39 11.04
CA SER A 444 -0.46 -14.22 11.25
C SER A 444 0.21 -13.75 9.96
N LYS A 445 0.57 -12.46 9.90
CA LYS A 445 1.36 -11.96 8.77
C LYS A 445 2.72 -12.64 8.74
N PRO A 446 3.24 -13.02 7.56
CA PRO A 446 4.53 -13.70 7.43
C PRO A 446 5.72 -12.82 7.82
N GLY A 447 5.53 -11.48 7.92
CA GLY A 447 6.57 -10.54 8.32
C GLY A 447 7.61 -10.27 7.24
N ILE A 448 7.21 -10.37 5.97
CA ILE A 448 8.05 -9.96 4.84
C ILE A 448 8.27 -8.44 4.89
N ASP A 449 9.41 -7.99 4.42
CA ASP A 449 9.79 -6.58 4.32
C ASP A 449 9.05 -5.86 3.15
N LEU A 450 7.73 -5.83 3.28
CA LEU A 450 6.78 -5.09 2.46
C LEU A 450 5.74 -4.43 3.38
N PRO A 451 4.97 -3.44 2.91
CA PRO A 451 3.94 -2.80 3.71
C PRO A 451 3.01 -3.83 4.38
N ALA A 452 2.66 -3.55 5.63
CA ALA A 452 1.91 -4.51 6.43
C ALA A 452 0.51 -4.82 5.90
N ASP A 453 -0.13 -3.86 5.23
CA ASP A 453 -1.44 -3.99 4.59
C ASP A 453 -1.40 -4.82 3.29
N GLU A 454 -0.22 -5.01 2.71
CA GLU A 454 -0.01 -5.89 1.54
C GLU A 454 0.24 -7.36 1.92
N GLN A 455 0.16 -7.71 3.21
CA GLN A 455 0.43 -9.06 3.70
C GLN A 455 -0.83 -9.76 4.19
N ALA A 456 -1.10 -10.95 3.66
CA ALA A 456 -2.18 -11.79 4.16
C ALA A 456 -1.84 -12.40 5.53
N THR A 457 -2.83 -12.48 6.41
CA THR A 457 -2.72 -13.23 7.66
C THR A 457 -3.01 -14.71 7.49
N GLY A 458 -3.77 -15.07 6.42
CA GLY A 458 -4.40 -16.36 6.36
C GLY A 458 -5.47 -16.53 7.45
N SER A 459 -6.10 -17.67 7.48
CA SER A 459 -7.09 -18.01 8.51
C SER A 459 -7.15 -19.52 8.74
N TYR A 460 -7.59 -19.89 9.92
CA TYR A 460 -8.10 -21.21 10.26
C TYR A 460 -9.27 -21.05 11.21
N ALA A 461 -10.11 -22.08 11.31
CA ALA A 461 -11.21 -22.08 12.27
C ALA A 461 -10.79 -22.80 13.55
N ASP A 462 -11.03 -22.14 14.67
CA ASP A 462 -11.08 -22.71 16.00
C ASP A 462 -12.41 -22.31 16.69
N ARG A 463 -12.62 -22.72 17.91
CA ARG A 463 -13.86 -22.41 18.63
C ARG A 463 -14.02 -20.92 18.91
N GLU A 464 -12.95 -20.23 19.20
CA GLU A 464 -12.95 -18.79 19.53
C GLU A 464 -13.17 -17.94 18.29
N THR A 465 -12.38 -18.14 17.23
CA THR A 465 -12.48 -17.39 15.97
C THR A 465 -13.83 -17.62 15.29
N ARG A 466 -14.36 -18.86 15.36
CA ARG A 466 -15.70 -19.17 14.85
C ARG A 466 -16.79 -18.37 15.57
N MET A 467 -16.75 -18.33 16.90
CA MET A 467 -17.70 -17.55 17.71
C MET A 467 -17.58 -16.06 17.41
N ALA A 468 -16.36 -15.51 17.36
CA ALA A 468 -16.12 -14.10 17.09
C ALA A 468 -16.66 -13.70 15.70
N ARG A 469 -16.37 -14.48 14.66
CA ARG A 469 -16.86 -14.27 13.29
C ARG A 469 -18.38 -14.33 13.22
N TRP A 470 -18.97 -15.33 13.87
CA TRP A 470 -20.41 -15.45 13.92
C TRP A 470 -21.06 -14.25 14.60
N THR A 471 -20.51 -13.81 15.72
CA THR A 471 -21.02 -12.64 16.45
C THR A 471 -21.03 -11.39 15.58
N ALA A 472 -19.93 -11.18 14.81
CA ALA A 472 -19.81 -10.06 13.91
C ALA A 472 -20.79 -10.10 12.72
N ASN A 473 -21.11 -11.32 12.21
CA ASN A 473 -21.84 -11.48 10.96
C ASN A 473 -23.27 -12.04 11.12
N LYS A 474 -23.71 -12.40 12.33
CA LYS A 474 -25.01 -13.02 12.59
C LYS A 474 -26.18 -12.27 11.95
N THR A 475 -26.18 -10.93 12.09
CA THR A 475 -27.24 -10.08 11.54
C THR A 475 -27.33 -10.23 10.03
N THR A 476 -26.17 -10.25 9.35
CA THR A 476 -26.08 -10.45 7.90
C THR A 476 -26.58 -11.82 7.49
N TYR A 477 -26.12 -12.90 8.14
CA TYR A 477 -26.57 -14.26 7.85
C TYR A 477 -28.09 -14.41 8.01
N CYS A 478 -28.66 -13.82 9.07
CA CYS A 478 -30.09 -13.87 9.29
C CYS A 478 -30.91 -13.04 8.27
N ALA A 479 -30.34 -11.94 7.77
CA ALA A 479 -30.96 -11.15 6.72
C ALA A 479 -30.93 -11.89 5.37
N GLU A 480 -29.79 -12.49 5.02
CA GLU A 480 -29.61 -13.28 3.80
C GLU A 480 -30.49 -14.55 3.79
N ALA A 481 -30.60 -15.23 4.92
CA ALA A 481 -31.50 -16.36 5.08
C ALA A 481 -32.97 -16.00 4.79
N LYS A 482 -33.40 -14.79 5.15
CA LYS A 482 -34.75 -14.28 4.90
C LYS A 482 -34.96 -13.78 3.48
N SER A 483 -34.03 -13.02 2.94
CA SER A 483 -34.14 -12.39 1.62
C SER A 483 -33.77 -13.33 0.47
N GLY A 484 -32.99 -14.36 0.72
CA GLY A 484 -32.33 -15.20 -0.28
C GLY A 484 -31.24 -14.44 -1.03
N TYR A 485 -30.44 -15.15 -1.83
CA TYR A 485 -29.38 -14.58 -2.66
C TYR A 485 -29.93 -14.23 -4.05
N LYS A 486 -30.78 -13.21 -4.14
CA LYS A 486 -31.51 -12.84 -5.38
C LYS A 486 -30.58 -12.52 -6.56
N ASN A 487 -29.36 -12.04 -6.28
CA ASN A 487 -28.37 -11.68 -7.29
C ASN A 487 -27.60 -12.90 -7.85
N VAL A 488 -27.79 -14.10 -7.28
CA VAL A 488 -27.18 -15.34 -7.77
C VAL A 488 -28.08 -15.91 -8.86
N ALA A 489 -27.55 -15.95 -10.09
CA ALA A 489 -28.33 -16.38 -11.25
C ALA A 489 -28.73 -17.86 -11.22
N ASN A 490 -27.81 -18.73 -10.78
CA ASN A 490 -28.05 -20.18 -10.68
C ASN A 490 -29.02 -20.47 -9.50
N ALA A 491 -30.14 -21.14 -9.81
CA ALA A 491 -31.17 -21.44 -8.82
C ALA A 491 -30.69 -22.46 -7.75
N THR A 492 -29.86 -23.43 -8.13
CA THR A 492 -29.31 -24.44 -7.22
C THR A 492 -28.34 -23.79 -6.24
N ASP A 493 -27.42 -22.94 -6.74
CA ASP A 493 -26.46 -22.22 -5.91
C ASP A 493 -27.19 -21.26 -4.96
N ARG A 494 -28.21 -20.58 -5.45
CA ARG A 494 -29.06 -19.67 -4.63
C ARG A 494 -29.75 -20.42 -3.50
N ALA A 495 -30.34 -21.58 -3.77
CA ALA A 495 -30.99 -22.40 -2.76
C ALA A 495 -29.97 -22.88 -1.71
N TYR A 496 -28.82 -23.37 -2.16
CA TYR A 496 -27.71 -23.80 -1.29
C TYR A 496 -27.21 -22.65 -0.38
N LEU A 497 -26.91 -21.48 -0.95
CA LEU A 497 -26.45 -20.33 -0.18
C LEU A 497 -27.49 -19.84 0.83
N THR A 498 -28.78 -19.87 0.46
CA THR A 498 -29.88 -19.49 1.37
C THR A 498 -30.01 -20.48 2.54
N GLN A 499 -29.86 -21.77 2.27
CA GLN A 499 -29.83 -22.79 3.32
C GLN A 499 -28.63 -22.60 4.24
N LEU A 500 -27.45 -22.37 3.68
CA LEU A 500 -26.21 -22.11 4.43
C LEU A 500 -26.34 -20.88 5.32
N ALA A 501 -26.94 -19.79 4.80
CA ALA A 501 -27.20 -18.59 5.59
C ALA A 501 -28.19 -18.86 6.73
N SER A 502 -29.21 -19.70 6.52
CA SER A 502 -30.18 -20.11 7.57
C SER A 502 -29.50 -20.93 8.67
N GLU A 503 -28.62 -21.87 8.30
CA GLU A 503 -27.83 -22.65 9.25
C GLU A 503 -26.90 -21.74 10.05
N ASN A 504 -26.19 -20.82 9.37
CA ASN A 504 -25.31 -19.86 10.01
C ASN A 504 -26.06 -18.86 10.90
N CYS A 505 -27.27 -18.44 10.54
CA CYS A 505 -28.10 -17.59 11.39
C CYS A 505 -28.44 -18.26 12.72
N THR A 506 -28.68 -19.58 12.71
CA THR A 506 -29.16 -20.34 13.87
C THR A 506 -28.03 -20.78 14.78
N ASP A 507 -27.03 -21.47 14.24
CA ASP A 507 -25.97 -22.12 15.01
C ASP A 507 -24.57 -22.08 14.35
N GLY A 508 -24.33 -21.12 13.46
CA GLY A 508 -23.07 -20.91 12.78
C GLY A 508 -21.87 -20.65 13.71
N TRP A 509 -22.12 -20.37 14.99
CA TRP A 509 -21.11 -20.25 16.03
C TRP A 509 -20.48 -21.58 16.45
N ARG A 510 -21.15 -22.71 16.17
CA ARG A 510 -20.68 -24.02 16.62
C ARG A 510 -19.50 -24.49 15.76
N TYR A 511 -18.39 -24.77 16.41
CA TYR A 511 -17.31 -25.56 15.83
C TYR A 511 -17.64 -27.05 15.93
N ARG A 512 -17.49 -27.80 14.86
CA ARG A 512 -17.94 -29.19 14.73
C ARG A 512 -16.80 -30.12 14.32
N ALA A 513 -16.95 -31.44 14.50
CA ALA A 513 -15.99 -32.42 14.03
C ALA A 513 -15.76 -32.35 12.51
N GLY A 514 -16.80 -32.00 11.76
CA GLY A 514 -16.67 -31.77 10.32
C GLY A 514 -15.77 -30.60 9.95
N ASP A 515 -15.77 -29.51 10.74
CA ASP A 515 -14.91 -28.36 10.53
C ASP A 515 -13.43 -28.72 10.78
N ASN A 516 -13.15 -29.52 11.83
CA ASN A 516 -11.80 -30.02 12.12
C ASN A 516 -11.29 -30.94 11.00
N ALA A 517 -12.15 -31.83 10.52
CA ALA A 517 -11.84 -32.71 9.40
C ALA A 517 -11.56 -31.93 8.10
N ASP A 518 -12.36 -30.88 7.79
CA ASP A 518 -12.10 -30.04 6.60
C ASP A 518 -10.78 -29.29 6.73
N MET A 519 -10.45 -28.76 7.91
CA MET A 519 -9.17 -28.15 8.18
C MET A 519 -8.01 -29.13 7.95
N ALA A 520 -8.17 -30.42 8.32
CA ALA A 520 -7.13 -31.44 8.15
C ALA A 520 -6.62 -31.59 6.73
N ILE A 521 -7.43 -31.27 5.74
CA ILE A 521 -7.08 -31.29 4.33
C ILE A 521 -6.99 -29.90 3.69
N GLY A 522 -6.88 -28.86 4.54
CA GLY A 522 -6.72 -27.46 4.10
C GLY A 522 -7.94 -26.89 3.38
N GLN A 523 -9.13 -27.30 3.80
CA GLN A 523 -10.40 -26.80 3.30
C GLN A 523 -11.22 -26.12 4.42
N GLY A 524 -12.48 -25.85 4.15
CA GLY A 524 -13.35 -25.09 5.08
C GLY A 524 -12.93 -23.63 5.18
N GLU A 525 -12.66 -23.16 6.38
CA GLU A 525 -12.25 -21.77 6.64
C GLU A 525 -10.73 -21.56 6.63
N THR A 526 -9.97 -22.57 6.23
CA THR A 526 -8.51 -22.51 6.18
C THR A 526 -8.06 -21.82 4.90
N THR A 527 -7.36 -20.69 5.06
CA THR A 527 -6.75 -19.97 3.94
C THR A 527 -5.32 -19.59 4.26
N LEU A 528 -4.46 -19.63 3.24
CA LEU A 528 -3.08 -19.17 3.30
C LEU A 528 -2.73 -18.40 2.03
N SER A 529 -1.74 -17.52 2.14
CA SER A 529 -1.08 -17.02 0.94
C SER A 529 -0.05 -18.04 0.44
N PRO A 530 0.30 -18.01 -0.86
CA PRO A 530 1.40 -18.82 -1.39
C PRO A 530 2.72 -18.63 -0.63
N LEU A 531 2.98 -17.39 -0.17
CA LEU A 531 4.15 -17.09 0.67
C LEU A 531 4.09 -17.81 2.02
N GLN A 532 2.95 -17.75 2.73
CA GLN A 532 2.80 -18.48 4.01
C GLN A 532 3.00 -19.99 3.82
N LEU A 533 2.48 -20.54 2.73
CA LEU A 533 2.70 -21.94 2.41
C LEU A 533 4.18 -22.25 2.15
N ALA A 534 4.90 -21.39 1.42
CA ALA A 534 6.34 -21.54 1.19
C ALA A 534 7.14 -21.48 2.50
N VAL A 535 6.79 -20.56 3.42
CA VAL A 535 7.40 -20.47 4.76
C VAL A 535 7.18 -21.75 5.55
N ALA A 536 5.94 -22.25 5.61
CA ALA A 536 5.60 -23.49 6.31
C ALA A 536 6.38 -24.69 5.77
N TYR A 537 6.45 -24.82 4.44
CA TYR A 537 7.22 -25.90 3.80
C TYR A 537 8.72 -25.78 4.03
N SER A 538 9.26 -24.56 4.03
CA SER A 538 10.68 -24.33 4.32
C SER A 538 11.09 -24.84 5.69
N ALA A 539 10.22 -24.69 6.69
CA ALA A 539 10.48 -25.19 8.05
C ALA A 539 10.69 -26.71 8.09
N MET A 540 10.05 -27.46 7.22
CA MET A 540 10.21 -28.92 7.15
C MET A 540 11.57 -29.36 6.61
N PHE A 541 12.24 -28.49 5.83
CA PHE A 541 13.55 -28.81 5.21
C PHE A 541 14.74 -28.18 5.95
N ASN A 542 14.50 -27.29 6.92
CA ASN A 542 15.56 -26.56 7.62
C ASN A 542 15.67 -26.91 9.11
N GLY A 543 15.03 -28.01 9.55
CA GLY A 543 15.02 -28.43 10.95
C GLY A 543 14.01 -27.70 11.84
N GLY A 544 12.88 -27.26 11.26
CA GLY A 544 11.74 -26.68 11.98
C GLY A 544 11.84 -25.18 12.25
N LYS A 545 12.71 -24.47 11.56
CA LYS A 545 12.87 -23.02 11.75
C LYS A 545 11.93 -22.24 10.83
N ILE A 546 11.13 -21.37 11.42
CA ILE A 546 10.31 -20.39 10.70
C ILE A 546 11.13 -19.10 10.56
N TYR A 547 11.51 -18.77 9.33
CA TYR A 547 12.16 -17.50 9.01
C TYR A 547 11.12 -16.49 8.55
N ALA A 548 11.24 -15.25 9.01
CA ALA A 548 10.55 -14.14 8.37
C ALA A 548 11.09 -13.98 6.94
N PRO A 549 10.23 -13.96 5.91
CA PRO A 549 10.70 -13.77 4.55
C PRO A 549 11.31 -12.38 4.36
N THR A 550 12.34 -12.27 3.52
CA THR A 550 12.96 -10.97 3.21
C THR A 550 13.29 -10.86 1.73
N ILE A 551 13.12 -9.66 1.18
CA ILE A 551 13.52 -9.30 -0.20
C ILE A 551 14.75 -8.39 -0.15
N GLY A 552 14.74 -7.35 0.70
CA GLY A 552 15.89 -6.51 0.95
C GLY A 552 17.05 -7.33 1.54
N ARG A 553 18.25 -7.03 1.13
CA ARG A 553 19.46 -7.73 1.53
C ARG A 553 20.50 -6.81 2.15
N ALA A 554 20.61 -5.61 1.56
CA ALA A 554 21.49 -4.56 2.04
C ALA A 554 21.08 -3.21 1.42
N VAL A 555 21.43 -2.15 2.14
CA VAL A 555 21.42 -0.78 1.62
C VAL A 555 22.85 -0.41 1.28
N GLN A 556 23.07 0.02 0.05
CA GLN A 556 24.37 0.53 -0.41
C GLN A 556 24.31 2.06 -0.45
N HIS A 557 25.07 2.68 0.44
CA HIS A 557 25.20 4.13 0.51
C HIS A 557 26.04 4.70 -0.63
N ALA A 558 25.91 6.01 -0.90
CA ALA A 558 26.67 6.70 -1.93
C ALA A 558 28.19 6.57 -1.78
N ASN A 559 28.69 6.35 -0.56
CA ASN A 559 30.12 6.10 -0.28
C ASN A 559 30.56 4.63 -0.52
N GLY A 560 29.66 3.77 -1.01
CA GLY A 560 29.90 2.36 -1.27
C GLY A 560 29.80 1.45 -0.02
N LYS A 561 29.51 1.99 1.17
CA LYS A 561 29.28 1.19 2.37
C LYS A 561 27.99 0.40 2.21
N LEU A 562 28.01 -0.87 2.66
CA LEU A 562 26.86 -1.75 2.68
C LEU A 562 26.40 -1.96 4.14
N ASP A 563 25.16 -1.59 4.41
CA ASP A 563 24.47 -1.93 5.65
C ASP A 563 23.46 -3.05 5.36
N ARG A 564 23.50 -4.14 6.14
CA ARG A 564 22.56 -5.26 5.98
C ARG A 564 21.19 -4.87 6.52
N THR A 565 20.14 -5.18 5.76
CA THR A 565 18.74 -5.02 6.17
C THR A 565 18.31 -6.07 7.17
#